data_fff647ccf8e290e662d7d9a7b4887d9f
#
_entry.id   fff647ccf8e290e662d7d9a7b4887d9f
#
_cell.length_a   1.000
_cell.length_b   1.000
_cell.length_c   1.000
_cell.angle_alpha   90.00
_cell.angle_beta   90.00
_cell.angle_gamma   90.00
#
_symmetry.space_group_name_H-M   'P 1'
#
loop_
_entity.id
_entity.type
_entity.pdbx_description
1 polymer ?
#
loop_
_entity_poly.entity_id
_entity_poly.type
_entity_poly.pdbx_seq_one_letter_code
_entity_poly.pdbx_strand_id
1 'polypeptide(L)'
;MEEAASAVAAESSVGTWTEVELGNEEKYNRFKARVYRIDGEIAYISYPVLLFEENSIPNILSSVVGNVFGFKAVSALRIEDMRIPLELVNSFAGPSFGIDGVRKILGVRDRPMTGSTVKPKLGNSPKEHAYIAYNTLRGGIDTVKDDENLNSQTWSNFYKRADETLKAVNKAEKETGESKGWWANVTAGDTEEMLRRCNYIAKKGGKFVMI
;
A
#
# COMPACT_ATOMS: atom_id res chain seq x y z
N MET A 1 -4.79 0.04 -32.76
CA MET A 1 -4.97 -0.70 -31.50
C MET A 1 -4.15 -2.01 -31.48
N GLU A 2 -4.27 -2.87 -32.48
CA GLU A 2 -3.58 -4.18 -32.51
C GLU A 2 -2.06 -4.04 -32.37
N GLU A 3 -1.45 -3.15 -33.14
CA GLU A 3 0.00 -2.88 -33.06
C GLU A 3 0.41 -2.38 -31.68
N ALA A 4 -0.31 -1.42 -31.12
CA ALA A 4 -0.03 -0.89 -29.80
C ALA A 4 -0.19 -1.96 -28.71
N ALA A 5 -1.26 -2.75 -28.73
CA ALA A 5 -1.49 -3.84 -27.79
C ALA A 5 -0.41 -4.94 -27.90
N SER A 6 0.01 -5.26 -29.15
CA SER A 6 1.10 -6.22 -29.37
C SER A 6 2.44 -5.71 -28.86
N ALA A 7 2.73 -4.41 -29.04
CA ALA A 7 3.95 -3.79 -28.50
C ALA A 7 3.96 -3.83 -26.96
N VAL A 8 2.82 -3.55 -26.30
CA VAL A 8 2.69 -3.65 -24.83
C VAL A 8 2.91 -5.10 -24.37
N ALA A 9 2.28 -6.07 -25.01
CA ALA A 9 2.44 -7.49 -24.64
C ALA A 9 3.87 -7.97 -24.83
N ALA A 10 4.54 -7.56 -25.91
CA ALA A 10 5.92 -7.94 -26.21
C ALA A 10 6.90 -7.38 -25.18
N GLU A 11 6.85 -6.07 -24.91
CA GLU A 11 7.77 -5.41 -23.99
C GLU A 11 7.67 -5.93 -22.56
N SER A 12 6.46 -6.16 -22.10
CA SER A 12 6.24 -6.65 -20.72
C SER A 12 6.40 -8.17 -20.59
N SER A 13 6.97 -8.85 -21.59
CA SER A 13 7.24 -10.29 -21.55
C SER A 13 8.59 -10.64 -22.20
N VAL A 14 8.58 -11.27 -23.35
CA VAL A 14 9.79 -11.79 -24.03
C VAL A 14 10.04 -11.12 -25.38
N GLY A 15 9.35 -10.04 -25.69
CA GLY A 15 9.56 -9.30 -26.94
C GLY A 15 10.90 -8.58 -26.96
N THR A 16 11.44 -8.43 -28.14
CA THR A 16 12.65 -7.66 -28.42
C THR A 16 12.42 -6.73 -29.61
N TRP A 17 13.18 -5.63 -29.67
CA TRP A 17 13.10 -4.65 -30.76
C TRP A 17 13.85 -5.09 -32.03
N THR A 18 14.64 -6.14 -31.92
CA THR A 18 15.42 -6.71 -33.01
C THR A 18 15.18 -8.20 -33.13
N GLU A 19 15.36 -8.75 -34.32
CA GLU A 19 15.38 -10.19 -34.47
C GLU A 19 16.58 -10.77 -33.68
N VAL A 20 16.25 -11.71 -32.78
CA VAL A 20 17.25 -12.45 -32.00
C VAL A 20 17.10 -13.91 -32.35
N GLU A 21 18.20 -14.58 -32.63
CA GLU A 21 18.22 -16.04 -32.73
C GLU A 21 17.85 -16.63 -31.36
N LEU A 22 16.56 -16.94 -31.19
CA LEU A 22 16.05 -17.58 -30.00
C LEU A 22 16.34 -19.08 -30.12
N GLY A 23 17.33 -19.55 -29.38
CA GLY A 23 17.76 -20.94 -29.42
C GLY A 23 16.72 -21.99 -29.03
N ASN A 24 15.52 -21.57 -28.61
CA ASN A 24 14.43 -22.48 -28.28
C ASN A 24 13.08 -21.77 -28.38
N GLU A 25 12.35 -22.02 -29.47
CA GLU A 25 11.03 -21.46 -29.75
C GLU A 25 9.97 -21.89 -28.71
N GLU A 26 10.08 -23.11 -28.19
CA GLU A 26 9.17 -23.63 -27.15
C GLU A 26 9.30 -22.81 -25.85
N LYS A 27 10.54 -22.52 -25.44
CA LYS A 27 10.83 -21.66 -24.29
C LYS A 27 10.23 -20.26 -24.48
N TYR A 28 10.41 -19.65 -25.65
CA TYR A 28 9.85 -18.35 -25.99
C TYR A 28 8.32 -18.36 -25.85
N ASN A 29 7.66 -19.32 -26.46
CA ASN A 29 6.20 -19.45 -26.44
C ASN A 29 5.62 -19.67 -25.04
N ARG A 30 6.39 -20.26 -24.11
CA ARG A 30 6.00 -20.47 -22.72
C ARG A 30 5.91 -19.18 -21.92
N PHE A 31 6.74 -18.18 -22.24
CA PHE A 31 6.82 -16.92 -21.49
C PHE A 31 6.20 -15.72 -22.22
N LYS A 32 5.74 -15.91 -23.45
CA LYS A 32 5.16 -14.85 -24.27
C LYS A 32 3.80 -14.40 -23.74
N ALA A 33 3.64 -13.09 -23.50
CA ALA A 33 2.33 -12.50 -23.26
C ALA A 33 1.47 -12.51 -24.55
N ARG A 34 0.16 -12.53 -24.40
CA ARG A 34 -0.79 -12.65 -25.52
C ARG A 34 -1.91 -11.64 -25.39
N VAL A 35 -2.13 -10.86 -26.43
CA VAL A 35 -3.36 -10.09 -26.61
C VAL A 35 -4.45 -11.07 -27.03
N TYR A 36 -5.47 -11.26 -26.18
CA TYR A 36 -6.54 -12.22 -26.48
C TYR A 36 -7.88 -11.56 -26.84
N ARG A 37 -8.00 -10.25 -26.60
CA ARG A 37 -9.18 -9.48 -26.98
C ARG A 37 -8.82 -8.01 -27.10
N ILE A 38 -9.46 -7.33 -28.05
CA ILE A 38 -9.49 -5.86 -28.14
C ILE A 38 -10.96 -5.46 -28.21
N ASP A 39 -11.36 -4.45 -27.43
CA ASP A 39 -12.72 -3.94 -27.36
C ASP A 39 -12.66 -2.40 -27.32
N GLY A 40 -12.89 -1.77 -28.47
CA GLY A 40 -12.66 -0.35 -28.62
C GLY A 40 -11.21 0.05 -28.31
N GLU A 41 -11.02 0.83 -27.27
CA GLU A 41 -9.70 1.27 -26.81
C GLU A 41 -9.10 0.40 -25.70
N ILE A 42 -9.76 -0.70 -25.32
CA ILE A 42 -9.32 -1.61 -24.28
C ILE A 42 -8.68 -2.85 -24.89
N ALA A 43 -7.42 -3.10 -24.56
CA ALA A 43 -6.72 -4.34 -24.89
C ALA A 43 -6.65 -5.25 -23.68
N TYR A 44 -7.00 -6.52 -23.88
CA TYR A 44 -6.92 -7.57 -22.86
C TYR A 44 -5.68 -8.42 -23.13
N ILE A 45 -4.74 -8.41 -22.19
CA ILE A 45 -3.44 -9.06 -22.33
C ILE A 45 -3.26 -10.09 -21.21
N SER A 46 -2.94 -11.31 -21.56
CA SER A 46 -2.59 -12.35 -20.60
C SER A 46 -1.07 -12.53 -20.51
N TYR A 47 -0.57 -12.62 -19.29
CA TYR A 47 0.84 -12.86 -18.96
C TYR A 47 0.97 -14.22 -18.28
N PRO A 48 1.90 -15.09 -18.70
CA PRO A 48 2.20 -16.30 -17.95
C PRO A 48 2.63 -15.95 -16.52
N VAL A 49 2.06 -16.62 -15.52
CA VAL A 49 2.37 -16.37 -14.10
C VAL A 49 3.85 -16.58 -13.79
N LEU A 50 4.51 -17.47 -14.51
CA LEU A 50 5.94 -17.75 -14.40
C LEU A 50 6.87 -16.55 -14.69
N LEU A 51 6.34 -15.46 -15.24
CA LEU A 51 7.09 -14.21 -15.42
C LEU A 51 7.24 -13.41 -14.11
N PHE A 52 6.42 -13.72 -13.10
CA PHE A 52 6.34 -12.94 -11.89
C PHE A 52 7.05 -13.65 -10.73
N GLU A 53 7.78 -12.86 -9.97
CA GLU A 53 8.39 -13.29 -8.73
C GLU A 53 7.33 -13.38 -7.63
N GLU A 54 7.29 -14.50 -6.93
CA GLU A 54 6.39 -14.70 -5.79
C GLU A 54 6.66 -13.65 -4.70
N ASN A 55 5.61 -13.19 -4.06
CA ASN A 55 5.68 -12.21 -2.96
C ASN A 55 6.38 -10.88 -3.31
N SER A 56 6.36 -10.47 -4.58
CA SER A 56 7.07 -9.28 -5.08
C SER A 56 6.15 -8.31 -5.85
N ILE A 57 5.57 -7.35 -5.13
CA ILE A 57 4.81 -6.25 -5.76
C ILE A 57 5.69 -5.43 -6.71
N PRO A 58 6.95 -5.07 -6.37
CA PRO A 58 7.81 -4.33 -7.30
C PRO A 58 8.02 -5.06 -8.63
N ASN A 59 8.14 -6.37 -8.62
CA ASN A 59 8.29 -7.15 -9.85
C ASN A 59 7.02 -7.11 -10.71
N ILE A 60 5.83 -7.27 -10.11
CA ILE A 60 4.55 -7.12 -10.81
C ILE A 60 4.44 -5.73 -11.44
N LEU A 61 4.70 -4.68 -10.66
CA LEU A 61 4.61 -3.30 -11.13
C LEU A 61 5.61 -3.00 -12.24
N SER A 62 6.86 -3.47 -12.15
CA SER A 62 7.86 -3.29 -13.22
C SER A 62 7.43 -3.93 -14.54
N SER A 63 6.72 -5.04 -14.48
CA SER A 63 6.24 -5.74 -15.68
C SER A 63 5.05 -5.04 -16.31
N VAL A 64 4.06 -4.57 -15.52
CA VAL A 64 2.79 -4.05 -16.05
C VAL A 64 2.74 -2.52 -16.15
N VAL A 65 3.55 -1.79 -15.37
CA VAL A 65 3.64 -0.31 -15.37
C VAL A 65 5.08 0.21 -15.55
N GLY A 66 5.98 -0.62 -16.06
CA GLY A 66 7.39 -0.26 -16.27
C GLY A 66 7.63 0.52 -17.56
N ASN A 67 8.65 0.12 -18.30
CA ASN A 67 9.14 0.79 -19.51
C ASN A 67 8.07 1.04 -20.57
N VAL A 68 7.05 0.18 -20.66
CA VAL A 68 5.96 0.28 -21.64
C VAL A 68 5.25 1.64 -21.60
N PHE A 69 5.20 2.30 -20.45
CA PHE A 69 4.62 3.64 -20.31
C PHE A 69 5.45 4.75 -20.94
N GLY A 70 6.72 4.49 -21.26
CA GLY A 70 7.61 5.41 -21.96
C GLY A 70 7.68 5.18 -23.48
N PHE A 71 6.91 4.26 -24.02
CA PHE A 71 7.00 3.89 -25.44
C PHE A 71 6.43 4.93 -26.38
N LYS A 72 7.24 5.33 -27.36
CA LYS A 72 6.77 6.21 -28.44
C LYS A 72 5.72 5.57 -29.37
N ALA A 73 5.67 4.24 -29.40
CA ALA A 73 4.67 3.48 -30.17
C ALA A 73 3.25 3.57 -29.58
N VAL A 74 3.13 4.02 -28.33
CA VAL A 74 1.86 4.16 -27.63
C VAL A 74 1.68 5.63 -27.25
N SER A 75 0.68 6.29 -27.82
CA SER A 75 0.40 7.72 -27.57
C SER A 75 -0.16 8.00 -26.17
N ALA A 76 -0.92 7.04 -25.64
CA ALA A 76 -1.47 7.05 -24.29
C ALA A 76 -1.65 5.60 -23.81
N LEU A 77 -1.37 5.35 -22.55
CA LEU A 77 -1.54 4.04 -21.92
C LEU A 77 -2.04 4.21 -20.49
N ARG A 78 -3.03 3.39 -20.11
CA ARG A 78 -3.55 3.32 -18.76
C ARG A 78 -3.89 1.88 -18.41
N ILE A 79 -3.57 1.45 -17.19
CA ILE A 79 -4.09 0.20 -16.66
C ILE A 79 -5.51 0.45 -16.16
N GLU A 80 -6.46 -0.34 -16.64
CA GLU A 80 -7.85 -0.29 -16.21
C GLU A 80 -8.12 -1.29 -15.10
N ASP A 81 -7.60 -2.52 -15.23
CA ASP A 81 -7.82 -3.59 -14.26
C ASP A 81 -6.72 -4.65 -14.36
N MET A 82 -6.54 -5.43 -13.31
CA MET A 82 -5.66 -6.61 -13.26
C MET A 82 -6.36 -7.78 -12.58
N ARG A 83 -6.36 -8.94 -13.24
CA ARG A 83 -6.81 -10.20 -12.64
C ARG A 83 -5.61 -11.03 -12.26
N ILE A 84 -5.27 -11.02 -10.98
CA ILE A 84 -4.13 -11.78 -10.45
C ILE A 84 -4.61 -13.19 -10.08
N PRO A 85 -3.94 -14.27 -10.56
CA PRO A 85 -4.32 -15.63 -10.25
C PRO A 85 -4.07 -15.96 -8.78
N LEU A 86 -4.87 -16.86 -8.22
CA LEU A 86 -4.80 -17.21 -6.79
C LEU A 86 -3.43 -17.74 -6.37
N GLU A 87 -2.70 -18.44 -7.24
CA GLU A 87 -1.36 -18.94 -6.93
C GLU A 87 -0.39 -17.79 -6.63
N LEU A 88 -0.46 -16.68 -7.38
CA LEU A 88 0.36 -15.50 -7.12
C LEU A 88 -0.17 -14.71 -5.91
N VAL A 89 -1.48 -14.58 -5.75
CA VAL A 89 -2.09 -13.93 -4.57
C VAL A 89 -1.69 -14.65 -3.28
N ASN A 90 -1.74 -15.99 -3.29
CA ASN A 90 -1.42 -16.81 -2.12
C ASN A 90 0.08 -16.81 -1.75
N SER A 91 0.95 -16.30 -2.62
CA SER A 91 2.36 -16.10 -2.27
C SER A 91 2.55 -14.95 -1.26
N PHE A 92 1.60 -14.03 -1.17
CA PHE A 92 1.62 -12.93 -0.21
C PHE A 92 0.98 -13.35 1.11
N ALA A 93 1.60 -12.96 2.23
CA ALA A 93 1.06 -13.25 3.56
C ALA A 93 -0.29 -12.56 3.84
N GLY A 94 -0.58 -11.48 3.13
CA GLY A 94 -1.78 -10.67 3.36
C GLY A 94 -1.79 -9.94 4.70
N PRO A 95 -2.91 -9.29 5.06
CA PRO A 95 -3.05 -8.59 6.32
C PRO A 95 -3.21 -9.58 7.48
N SER A 96 -2.43 -9.40 8.56
CA SER A 96 -2.46 -10.30 9.73
C SER A 96 -3.82 -10.39 10.43
N PHE A 97 -4.62 -9.34 10.37
CA PHE A 97 -5.89 -9.23 11.10
C PHE A 97 -7.11 -9.11 10.19
N GLY A 98 -6.96 -8.53 9.00
CA GLY A 98 -8.07 -8.25 8.11
C GLY A 98 -9.15 -7.35 8.73
N ILE A 99 -10.33 -7.30 8.11
CA ILE A 99 -11.47 -6.48 8.55
C ILE A 99 -11.96 -6.92 9.92
N ASP A 100 -12.17 -8.21 10.12
CA ASP A 100 -12.72 -8.77 11.36
C ASP A 100 -11.77 -8.56 12.55
N GLY A 101 -10.46 -8.71 12.32
CA GLY A 101 -9.47 -8.46 13.35
C GLY A 101 -9.40 -6.99 13.78
N VAL A 102 -9.44 -6.06 12.84
CA VAL A 102 -9.48 -4.61 13.15
C VAL A 102 -10.75 -4.26 13.90
N ARG A 103 -11.92 -4.78 13.47
CA ARG A 103 -13.19 -4.60 14.16
C ARG A 103 -13.16 -5.15 15.59
N LYS A 104 -12.53 -6.32 15.78
CA LYS A 104 -12.35 -6.93 17.11
C LYS A 104 -11.48 -6.07 18.01
N ILE A 105 -10.36 -5.54 17.49
CA ILE A 105 -9.43 -4.68 18.23
C ILE A 105 -10.14 -3.40 18.73
N LEU A 106 -10.98 -2.80 17.88
CA LEU A 106 -11.71 -1.57 18.19
C LEU A 106 -13.04 -1.83 18.92
N GLY A 107 -13.52 -3.06 18.96
CA GLY A 107 -14.84 -3.38 19.55
C GLY A 107 -16.04 -2.88 18.73
N VAL A 108 -15.85 -2.49 17.47
CA VAL A 108 -16.89 -1.92 16.60
C VAL A 108 -17.37 -2.97 15.60
N ARG A 109 -18.57 -3.54 15.83
CA ARG A 109 -19.12 -4.62 14.99
C ARG A 109 -20.33 -4.21 14.16
N ASP A 110 -21.24 -3.45 14.74
CA ASP A 110 -22.60 -3.24 14.21
C ASP A 110 -22.78 -1.90 13.49
N ARG A 111 -21.71 -1.15 13.30
CA ARG A 111 -21.70 0.13 12.60
C ARG A 111 -20.43 0.30 11.76
N PRO A 112 -20.36 1.25 10.83
CA PRO A 112 -19.12 1.68 10.22
C PRO A 112 -18.11 2.17 11.28
N MET A 113 -16.83 1.84 11.09
CA MET A 113 -15.75 2.44 11.85
C MET A 113 -15.50 3.86 11.35
N THR A 114 -15.23 4.78 12.27
CA THR A 114 -14.94 6.18 11.96
C THR A 114 -13.46 6.47 12.15
N GLY A 115 -12.89 7.25 11.23
CA GLY A 115 -11.49 7.66 11.28
C GLY A 115 -11.32 9.13 10.91
N SER A 116 -10.35 9.78 11.50
CA SER A 116 -9.99 11.16 11.18
C SER A 116 -8.47 11.33 11.12
N THR A 117 -8.00 12.19 10.21
CA THR A 117 -6.61 12.64 10.22
C THR A 117 -6.46 13.82 11.18
N VAL A 118 -5.41 13.84 11.99
CA VAL A 118 -5.10 14.99 12.85
C VAL A 118 -4.84 16.23 11.99
N LYS A 119 -5.56 17.32 12.26
CA LYS A 119 -5.44 18.59 11.52
C LYS A 119 -5.19 19.76 12.48
N PRO A 120 -4.36 20.75 12.08
CA PRO A 120 -3.58 20.82 10.83
C PRO A 120 -2.61 19.64 10.73
N LYS A 121 -2.36 19.16 9.50
CA LYS A 121 -1.54 17.97 9.24
C LYS A 121 -0.07 18.12 9.59
N LEU A 122 0.45 19.33 9.52
CA LEU A 122 1.83 19.71 9.80
C LEU A 122 1.88 20.94 10.71
N GLY A 123 3.02 21.15 11.37
CA GLY A 123 3.27 22.30 12.24
C GLY A 123 2.95 22.07 13.72
N ASN A 124 2.21 21.04 14.07
CA ASN A 124 1.90 20.72 15.46
C ASN A 124 3.09 20.12 16.19
N SER A 125 3.44 20.66 17.34
CA SER A 125 4.32 19.98 18.27
C SER A 125 3.76 18.63 18.72
N PRO A 126 4.54 17.71 19.28
CA PRO A 126 4.06 16.43 19.79
C PRO A 126 2.87 16.55 20.77
N LYS A 127 2.89 17.56 21.63
CA LYS A 127 1.79 17.81 22.60
C LYS A 127 0.52 18.34 21.95
N GLU A 128 0.64 19.26 20.99
CA GLU A 128 -0.52 19.77 20.24
C GLU A 128 -1.14 18.67 19.40
N HIS A 129 -0.33 17.87 18.71
CA HIS A 129 -0.82 16.69 17.98
C HIS A 129 -1.60 15.74 18.90
N ALA A 130 -1.04 15.40 20.06
CA ALA A 130 -1.67 14.54 21.04
C ALA A 130 -2.96 15.14 21.61
N TYR A 131 -3.01 16.45 21.84
CA TYR A 131 -4.20 17.16 22.30
C TYR A 131 -5.34 17.08 21.28
N ILE A 132 -5.04 17.29 20.00
CA ILE A 132 -6.03 17.18 18.92
C ILE A 132 -6.53 15.73 18.80
N ALA A 133 -5.61 14.76 18.79
CA ALA A 133 -5.93 13.35 18.76
C ALA A 133 -6.87 12.95 19.92
N TYR A 134 -6.54 13.37 21.14
CA TYR A 134 -7.39 13.12 22.32
C TYR A 134 -8.80 13.66 22.19
N ASN A 135 -8.95 14.94 21.79
CA ASN A 135 -10.27 15.54 21.67
C ASN A 135 -11.10 14.89 20.55
N THR A 136 -10.47 14.53 19.45
CA THR A 136 -11.12 13.81 18.35
C THR A 136 -11.63 12.44 18.80
N LEU A 137 -10.80 11.66 19.47
CA LEU A 137 -11.15 10.32 19.97
C LEU A 137 -12.22 10.38 21.07
N ARG A 138 -12.08 11.33 22.00
CA ARG A 138 -13.08 11.57 23.05
C ARG A 138 -14.42 11.99 22.48
N GLY A 139 -14.43 12.71 21.35
CA GLY A 139 -15.63 13.14 20.64
C GLY A 139 -16.38 12.03 19.90
N GLY A 140 -15.95 10.77 19.99
CA GLY A 140 -16.66 9.61 19.43
C GLY A 140 -16.04 9.00 18.17
N ILE A 141 -14.93 9.55 17.68
CA ILE A 141 -14.19 8.94 16.56
C ILE A 141 -13.44 7.69 17.07
N ASP A 142 -13.45 6.60 16.30
CA ASP A 142 -12.82 5.34 16.67
C ASP A 142 -11.29 5.37 16.52
N THR A 143 -10.82 6.01 15.46
CA THR A 143 -9.38 6.10 15.17
C THR A 143 -8.97 7.47 14.68
N VAL A 144 -7.76 7.87 15.02
CA VAL A 144 -7.06 8.99 14.37
C VAL A 144 -5.82 8.50 13.66
N LYS A 145 -5.37 9.21 12.63
CA LYS A 145 -4.13 8.89 11.92
C LYS A 145 -3.22 10.10 11.79
N ASP A 146 -1.94 9.84 11.69
CA ASP A 146 -0.97 10.81 11.18
C ASP A 146 -1.26 11.10 9.69
N ASP A 147 -0.84 12.26 9.23
CA ASP A 147 -0.82 12.53 7.78
C ASP A 147 0.39 11.82 7.15
N GLU A 148 0.29 11.48 5.86
CA GLU A 148 1.33 10.81 5.10
C GLU A 148 2.65 11.62 5.08
N ASN A 149 2.54 12.94 5.19
CA ASN A 149 3.69 13.85 5.23
C ASN A 149 4.30 14.02 6.64
N LEU A 150 3.68 13.49 7.69
CA LEU A 150 4.16 13.64 9.07
C LEU A 150 5.02 12.43 9.47
N ASN A 151 6.34 12.56 9.35
CA ASN A 151 7.31 11.53 9.70
C ASN A 151 8.04 11.86 11.02
N SER A 152 9.26 12.40 10.94
CA SER A 152 10.05 12.82 12.12
C SER A 152 10.76 14.13 11.83
N GLN A 153 9.98 15.18 11.70
CA GLN A 153 10.50 16.54 11.50
C GLN A 153 11.12 17.10 12.79
N THR A 154 11.99 18.10 12.66
CA THR A 154 12.70 18.74 13.77
C THR A 154 11.77 19.30 14.86
N TRP A 155 10.62 19.81 14.45
CA TRP A 155 9.57 20.35 15.32
C TRP A 155 8.61 19.28 15.87
N SER A 156 8.60 18.07 15.29
CA SER A 156 7.75 16.95 15.74
C SER A 156 8.49 15.61 15.59
N ASN A 157 9.44 15.36 16.50
CA ASN A 157 10.16 14.10 16.54
C ASN A 157 9.19 12.92 16.74
N PHE A 158 9.36 11.86 15.93
CA PHE A 158 8.47 10.69 15.92
C PHE A 158 8.28 10.08 17.33
N TYR A 159 9.36 9.78 18.03
CA TYR A 159 9.29 9.09 19.32
C TYR A 159 8.61 9.93 20.41
N LYS A 160 8.87 11.23 20.44
CA LYS A 160 8.19 12.16 21.35
C LYS A 160 6.70 12.26 21.03
N ARG A 161 6.35 12.35 19.74
CA ARG A 161 4.94 12.35 19.30
C ARG A 161 4.26 11.03 19.65
N ALA A 162 4.93 9.90 19.46
CA ALA A 162 4.40 8.59 19.80
C ALA A 162 4.07 8.48 21.30
N ASP A 163 4.97 8.90 22.16
CA ASP A 163 4.75 8.89 23.62
C ASP A 163 3.54 9.75 24.01
N GLU A 164 3.45 10.97 23.49
CA GLU A 164 2.35 11.88 23.86
C GLU A 164 1.01 11.41 23.25
N THR A 165 1.01 10.94 22.01
CA THR A 165 -0.23 10.49 21.35
C THR A 165 -0.76 9.20 21.97
N LEU A 166 0.10 8.22 22.29
CA LEU A 166 -0.36 7.00 22.95
C LEU A 166 -0.90 7.26 24.36
N LYS A 167 -0.33 8.21 25.11
CA LYS A 167 -0.94 8.68 26.36
C LYS A 167 -2.32 9.28 26.15
N ALA A 168 -2.47 10.07 25.08
CA ALA A 168 -3.75 10.70 24.71
C ALA A 168 -4.81 9.66 24.31
N VAL A 169 -4.44 8.65 23.52
CA VAL A 169 -5.30 7.50 23.18
C VAL A 169 -5.76 6.77 24.43
N ASN A 170 -4.83 6.37 25.31
CA ASN A 170 -5.16 5.68 26.57
C ASN A 170 -6.06 6.51 27.48
N LYS A 171 -5.90 7.82 27.50
CA LYS A 171 -6.76 8.73 28.25
C LYS A 171 -8.17 8.75 27.68
N ALA A 172 -8.30 8.86 26.34
CA ALA A 172 -9.59 8.83 25.67
C ALA A 172 -10.31 7.50 25.90
N GLU A 173 -9.61 6.36 25.83
CA GLU A 173 -10.18 5.04 26.12
C GLU A 173 -10.74 4.94 27.54
N LYS A 174 -9.99 5.43 28.53
CA LYS A 174 -10.44 5.43 29.93
C LYS A 174 -11.68 6.29 30.17
N GLU A 175 -11.79 7.43 29.50
CA GLU A 175 -12.92 8.35 29.66
C GLU A 175 -14.16 7.90 28.89
N THR A 176 -14.00 7.29 27.72
CA THR A 176 -15.11 6.85 26.88
C THR A 176 -15.57 5.43 27.18
N GLY A 177 -14.73 4.61 27.77
CA GLY A 177 -14.96 3.16 27.92
C GLY A 177 -14.86 2.39 26.60
N GLU A 178 -14.44 3.04 25.52
CA GLU A 178 -14.34 2.47 24.17
C GLU A 178 -12.88 2.25 23.77
N SER A 179 -12.62 1.21 23.00
CA SER A 179 -11.29 1.02 22.39
C SER A 179 -11.06 2.07 21.30
N LYS A 180 -9.92 2.72 21.34
CA LYS A 180 -9.49 3.75 20.39
C LYS A 180 -8.20 3.36 19.68
N GLY A 181 -7.97 3.93 18.51
CA GLY A 181 -6.77 3.68 17.72
C GLY A 181 -6.07 4.93 17.24
N TRP A 182 -4.76 4.82 17.09
CA TRP A 182 -3.94 5.78 16.35
C TRP A 182 -3.11 5.05 15.32
N TRP A 183 -3.22 5.46 14.06
CA TRP A 183 -2.41 4.99 12.95
C TRP A 183 -1.15 5.84 12.87
N ALA A 184 -0.10 5.35 13.51
CA ALA A 184 1.19 6.04 13.54
C ALA A 184 1.91 5.90 12.21
N ASN A 185 2.28 7.01 11.59
CA ASN A 185 3.11 6.99 10.38
C ASN A 185 4.56 6.63 10.73
N VAL A 186 4.94 5.39 10.45
CA VAL A 186 6.29 4.87 10.73
C VAL A 186 7.24 5.01 9.55
N THR A 187 6.79 5.55 8.42
CA THR A 187 7.61 5.73 7.22
C THR A 187 8.90 6.49 7.55
N ALA A 188 10.02 5.97 7.08
CA ALA A 188 11.35 6.55 7.25
C ALA A 188 12.17 6.38 5.97
N GLY A 189 13.35 7.00 5.93
CA GLY A 189 14.25 6.93 4.78
C GLY A 189 14.92 5.58 4.58
N ASP A 190 14.89 4.71 5.59
CA ASP A 190 15.43 3.35 5.53
C ASP A 190 14.56 2.36 6.30
N THR A 191 14.68 1.08 5.92
CA THR A 191 13.89 -0.02 6.48
C THR A 191 14.20 -0.27 7.97
N GLU A 192 15.43 -0.09 8.41
CA GLU A 192 15.80 -0.33 9.80
C GLU A 192 15.12 0.67 10.72
N GLU A 193 15.10 1.95 10.34
CA GLU A 193 14.39 2.97 11.12
C GLU A 193 12.88 2.73 11.10
N MET A 194 12.28 2.32 9.96
CA MET A 194 10.87 1.94 9.93
C MET A 194 10.57 0.80 10.92
N LEU A 195 11.38 -0.25 10.93
CA LEU A 195 11.25 -1.36 11.87
C LEU A 195 11.45 -0.92 13.33
N ARG A 196 12.41 -0.03 13.62
CA ARG A 196 12.59 0.56 14.95
C ARG A 196 11.34 1.30 15.42
N ARG A 197 10.72 2.09 14.53
CA ARG A 197 9.47 2.81 14.82
C ARG A 197 8.29 1.86 15.04
N CYS A 198 8.12 0.85 14.19
CA CYS A 198 7.08 -0.19 14.37
C CYS A 198 7.22 -0.86 15.74
N ASN A 199 8.42 -1.33 16.06
CA ASN A 199 8.71 -1.99 17.32
C ASN A 199 8.48 -1.06 18.53
N TYR A 200 8.80 0.23 18.39
CA TYR A 200 8.56 1.22 19.44
C TYR A 200 7.05 1.37 19.72
N ILE A 201 6.23 1.54 18.67
CA ILE A 201 4.78 1.61 18.80
C ILE A 201 4.22 0.35 19.47
N ALA A 202 4.62 -0.83 19.00
CA ALA A 202 4.18 -2.11 19.57
C ALA A 202 4.55 -2.25 21.06
N LYS A 203 5.80 -1.94 21.44
CA LYS A 203 6.25 -1.98 22.84
C LYS A 203 5.51 -1.01 23.76
N LYS A 204 4.99 0.08 23.22
CA LYS A 204 4.19 1.07 23.95
C LYS A 204 2.69 0.76 23.96
N GLY A 205 2.27 -0.37 23.38
CA GLY A 205 0.86 -0.79 23.33
C GLY A 205 0.05 -0.13 22.21
N GLY A 206 0.71 0.49 21.24
CA GLY A 206 0.04 1.00 20.04
C GLY A 206 -0.50 -0.16 19.19
N LYS A 207 -1.69 0.03 18.62
CA LYS A 207 -2.44 -1.02 17.90
C LYS A 207 -2.23 -0.99 16.41
N PHE A 208 -1.91 0.16 15.84
CA PHE A 208 -1.86 0.39 14.41
C PHE A 208 -0.62 1.19 14.00
N VAL A 209 -0.12 0.87 12.82
CA VAL A 209 0.90 1.64 12.11
C VAL A 209 0.49 1.83 10.66
N MET A 210 1.04 2.83 9.99
CA MET A 210 0.89 3.05 8.55
C MET A 210 2.25 3.33 7.91
N ILE A 211 2.36 2.99 6.63
CA ILE A 211 3.52 3.24 5.78
C ILE A 211 3.04 3.99 4.53
#